data_b9e32df6a7041c8960c750ee6c92635d
#
_entry.id   b9e32df6a7041c8960c750ee6c92635d
#
_cell.length_a   1.000
_cell.length_b   1.000
_cell.length_c   1.000
_cell.angle_alpha   90.00
_cell.angle_beta   90.00
_cell.angle_gamma   90.00
#
_symmetry.space_group_name_H-M   'P 1'
#
loop_
_entity.id
_entity.type
_entity.pdbx_description
1 polymer ?
#
loop_
_entity_poly.entity_id
_entity_poly.type
_entity_poly.pdbx_seq_one_letter_code
_entity_poly.pdbx_strand_id
1 'polypeptide(L)'
;MTHDKHVTYISYLKVDELLELQQPLSDGPEHDELLFITIHQVYELWFKQILHEVAAAQKSLESGDTHRSLSLLGRIRTIMKTCVSQLDIL
;
A
#
# COMPACT_ATOMS: atom_id res chain seq x y z
N MET A 1 14.87 -10.35 17.41
CA MET A 1 13.43 -10.26 17.20
C MET A 1 12.70 -11.21 18.13
N THR A 2 11.72 -10.71 18.79
CA THR A 2 10.93 -11.49 19.74
C THR A 2 9.84 -12.24 18.98
N HIS A 3 9.76 -13.54 19.19
CA HIS A 3 8.66 -14.31 18.65
C HIS A 3 7.47 -14.18 19.59
N ASP A 4 6.61 -13.25 19.28
CA ASP A 4 5.40 -13.06 20.06
C ASP A 4 4.39 -14.11 19.64
N LYS A 5 4.11 -15.05 20.54
CA LYS A 5 3.11 -16.09 20.30
C LYS A 5 1.70 -15.55 20.21
N HIS A 6 1.54 -14.26 20.56
CA HIS A 6 0.23 -13.61 20.59
C HIS A 6 0.04 -12.64 19.45
N VAL A 7 0.83 -12.77 18.37
CA VAL A 7 0.65 -11.94 17.20
C VAL A 7 -0.70 -12.26 16.58
N THR A 8 -1.54 -11.25 16.47
CA THR A 8 -2.87 -11.35 15.87
C THR A 8 -2.91 -10.48 14.62
N TYR A 9 -3.98 -10.60 13.85
CA TYR A 9 -4.23 -9.73 12.72
C TYR A 9 -4.14 -8.25 13.13
N ILE A 10 -4.79 -7.88 14.22
CA ILE A 10 -4.83 -6.50 14.69
C ILE A 10 -3.45 -6.01 15.11
N SER A 11 -2.73 -6.81 15.88
CA SER A 11 -1.41 -6.40 16.38
C SER A 11 -0.36 -6.40 15.28
N TYR A 12 -0.41 -7.38 14.37
CA TYR A 12 0.55 -7.47 13.29
C TYR A 12 0.43 -6.29 12.32
N LEU A 13 -0.79 -5.97 11.92
CA LEU A 13 -1.05 -4.88 10.97
C LEU A 13 -1.17 -3.52 11.66
N LYS A 14 -1.08 -3.48 13.00
CA LYS A 14 -1.22 -2.25 13.76
C LYS A 14 -2.52 -1.53 13.42
N VAL A 15 -3.61 -2.30 13.40
CA VAL A 15 -4.92 -1.80 12.96
C VAL A 15 -5.39 -0.64 13.81
N ASP A 16 -5.22 -0.72 15.13
CA ASP A 16 -5.69 0.36 16.02
C ASP A 16 -4.97 1.67 15.70
N GLU A 17 -3.64 1.62 15.54
CA GLU A 17 -2.85 2.81 15.20
C GLU A 17 -3.18 3.30 13.80
N LEU A 18 -3.34 2.38 12.85
CA LEU A 18 -3.65 2.72 11.47
C LEU A 18 -4.95 3.50 11.36
N LEU A 19 -5.99 3.07 12.09
CA LEU A 19 -7.29 3.70 12.02
C LEU A 19 -7.35 5.07 12.73
N GLU A 20 -6.29 5.45 13.44
CA GLU A 20 -6.17 6.77 14.06
C GLU A 20 -5.46 7.78 13.17
N LEU A 21 -4.99 7.38 11.99
CA LEU A 21 -4.16 8.26 11.16
C LEU A 21 -4.96 9.14 10.21
N GLN A 22 -6.28 8.97 10.12
CA GLN A 22 -7.14 9.78 9.26
C GLN A 22 -7.69 10.94 10.09
N GLN A 23 -6.98 12.08 10.05
CA GLN A 23 -7.29 13.25 10.90
C GLN A 23 -7.83 14.39 10.04
N PRO A 24 -9.15 14.55 9.95
CA PRO A 24 -9.73 15.68 9.22
C PRO A 24 -9.32 17.02 9.84
N LEU A 25 -9.06 18.00 9.02
CA LEU A 25 -8.64 19.33 9.45
C LEU A 25 -9.77 20.37 9.40
N SER A 26 -10.84 20.08 8.67
CA SER A 26 -11.95 21.03 8.56
C SER A 26 -12.75 21.09 9.85
N ASP A 27 -13.30 22.27 10.15
CA ASP A 27 -14.10 22.49 11.35
C ASP A 27 -15.57 22.10 11.15
N GLY A 28 -15.98 21.81 9.93
CA GLY A 28 -17.36 21.52 9.62
C GLY A 28 -17.60 20.04 9.37
N PRO A 29 -18.86 19.65 9.17
CA PRO A 29 -19.21 18.27 8.86
C PRO A 29 -18.92 17.94 7.39
N GLU A 30 -17.65 18.02 7.01
CA GLU A 30 -17.22 17.71 5.66
C GLU A 30 -17.09 16.20 5.51
N HIS A 31 -18.20 15.58 5.12
CA HIS A 31 -18.28 14.11 5.05
C HIS A 31 -17.17 13.52 4.16
N ASP A 32 -16.89 14.15 3.04
CA ASP A 32 -15.98 13.58 2.04
C ASP A 32 -14.50 13.81 2.34
N GLU A 33 -14.20 14.57 3.38
CA GLU A 33 -12.80 14.77 3.77
C GLU A 33 -12.16 13.45 4.19
N LEU A 34 -12.88 12.59 4.89
CA LEU A 34 -12.36 11.28 5.27
C LEU A 34 -12.01 10.46 4.03
N LEU A 35 -12.87 10.48 3.00
CA LEU A 35 -12.60 9.77 1.75
C LEU A 35 -11.34 10.31 1.08
N PHE A 36 -11.18 11.62 1.05
CA PHE A 36 -10.00 12.28 0.49
C PHE A 36 -8.73 11.78 1.17
N ILE A 37 -8.73 11.79 2.51
CA ILE A 37 -7.58 11.33 3.29
C ILE A 37 -7.30 9.86 3.03
N THR A 38 -8.33 9.03 3.09
CA THR A 38 -8.18 7.58 2.95
C THR A 38 -7.61 7.20 1.59
N ILE A 39 -8.14 7.78 0.52
CA ILE A 39 -7.65 7.48 -0.83
C ILE A 39 -6.18 7.84 -0.97
N HIS A 40 -5.78 8.99 -0.46
CA HIS A 40 -4.39 9.41 -0.56
C HIS A 40 -3.45 8.56 0.29
N GLN A 41 -3.88 8.16 1.49
CA GLN A 41 -3.09 7.26 2.32
C GLN A 41 -2.93 5.90 1.66
N VAL A 42 -3.99 5.39 1.03
CA VAL A 42 -3.92 4.12 0.31
C VAL A 42 -2.96 4.22 -0.88
N TYR A 43 -2.99 5.33 -1.62
CA TYR A 43 -2.01 5.55 -2.70
C TYR A 43 -0.59 5.51 -2.17
N GLU A 44 -0.31 6.18 -1.06
CA GLU A 44 1.04 6.21 -0.49
C GLU A 44 1.51 4.82 -0.09
N LEU A 45 0.62 3.99 0.45
CA LEU A 45 0.96 2.61 0.79
C LEU A 45 1.25 1.78 -0.46
N TRP A 46 0.47 1.96 -1.52
CA TRP A 46 0.74 1.27 -2.78
C TRP A 46 2.04 1.76 -3.43
N PHE A 47 2.35 3.05 -3.33
CA PHE A 47 3.62 3.57 -3.84
C PHE A 47 4.81 2.94 -3.10
N LYS A 48 4.70 2.80 -1.80
CA LYS A 48 5.71 2.12 -1.00
C LYS A 48 5.90 0.68 -1.49
N GLN A 49 4.79 -0.02 -1.74
CA GLN A 49 4.85 -1.39 -2.24
C GLN A 49 5.46 -1.47 -3.64
N ILE A 50 5.09 -0.54 -4.52
CA ILE A 50 5.66 -0.49 -5.88
C ILE A 50 7.18 -0.33 -5.81
N LEU A 51 7.67 0.59 -4.99
CA LEU A 51 9.10 0.81 -4.84
C LEU A 51 9.81 -0.44 -4.31
N HIS A 52 9.19 -1.16 -3.41
CA HIS A 52 9.71 -2.42 -2.90
C HIS A 52 9.81 -3.47 -4.01
N GLU A 53 8.79 -3.60 -4.84
CA GLU A 53 8.76 -4.55 -5.95
C GLU A 53 9.76 -4.17 -7.04
N VAL A 54 9.90 -2.87 -7.33
CA VAL A 54 10.87 -2.38 -8.31
C VAL A 54 12.29 -2.75 -7.89
N ALA A 55 12.62 -2.57 -6.61
CA ALA A 55 13.93 -2.95 -6.11
C ALA A 55 14.20 -4.44 -6.28
N ALA A 56 13.20 -5.28 -6.02
CA ALA A 56 13.31 -6.72 -6.22
C ALA A 56 13.48 -7.06 -7.71
N ALA A 57 12.73 -6.39 -8.59
CA ALA A 57 12.82 -6.60 -10.04
C ALA A 57 14.22 -6.24 -10.57
N GLN A 58 14.80 -5.14 -10.07
CA GLN A 58 16.15 -4.75 -10.45
C GLN A 58 17.17 -5.83 -10.09
N LYS A 59 17.07 -6.37 -8.88
CA LYS A 59 17.96 -7.46 -8.45
C LYS A 59 17.80 -8.70 -9.31
N SER A 60 16.56 -9.05 -9.65
CA SER A 60 16.30 -10.20 -10.51
C SER A 60 16.91 -10.01 -11.89
N LEU A 61 16.79 -8.82 -12.47
CA LEU A 61 17.39 -8.52 -13.78
C LEU A 61 18.91 -8.61 -13.72
N GLU A 62 19.51 -8.08 -12.67
CA GLU A 62 20.96 -8.14 -12.49
C GLU A 62 21.47 -9.56 -12.35
N SER A 63 20.70 -10.44 -11.70
CA SER A 63 21.07 -11.84 -11.52
C SER A 63 20.70 -12.71 -12.72
N GLY A 64 20.02 -12.16 -13.72
CA GLY A 64 19.63 -12.91 -14.91
C GLY A 64 18.38 -13.76 -14.73
N ASP A 65 17.64 -13.60 -13.64
CA ASP A 65 16.41 -14.35 -13.39
C ASP A 65 15.24 -13.68 -14.13
N THR A 66 15.14 -13.97 -15.41
CA THR A 66 14.12 -13.36 -16.27
C THR A 66 12.70 -13.73 -15.85
N HIS A 67 12.48 -14.97 -15.44
CA HIS A 67 11.16 -15.43 -15.04
C HIS A 67 10.66 -14.65 -13.82
N ARG A 68 11.48 -14.50 -12.81
CA ARG A 68 11.12 -13.73 -11.61
C ARG A 68 10.92 -12.25 -11.95
N SER A 69 11.77 -11.69 -12.81
CA SER A 69 11.64 -10.29 -13.23
C SER A 69 10.30 -10.03 -13.89
N LEU A 70 9.87 -10.90 -14.80
CA LEU A 70 8.58 -10.77 -15.47
C LEU A 70 7.42 -10.88 -14.48
N SER A 71 7.52 -11.79 -13.52
CA SER A 71 6.51 -11.97 -12.51
C SER A 71 6.35 -10.71 -11.65
N LEU A 72 7.45 -10.12 -11.22
CA LEU A 72 7.44 -8.90 -10.39
C LEU A 72 6.92 -7.70 -11.18
N LEU A 73 7.31 -7.57 -12.45
CA LEU A 73 6.80 -6.48 -13.28
C LEU A 73 5.31 -6.61 -13.52
N GLY A 74 4.80 -7.85 -13.67
CA GLY A 74 3.36 -8.10 -13.77
C GLY A 74 2.61 -7.67 -12.51
N ARG A 75 3.19 -7.92 -11.34
CA ARG A 75 2.60 -7.49 -10.07
C ARG A 75 2.56 -5.96 -9.98
N ILE A 76 3.64 -5.29 -10.34
CA ILE A 76 3.69 -3.82 -10.34
C ILE A 76 2.59 -3.26 -11.24
N ARG A 77 2.44 -3.82 -12.43
CA ARG A 77 1.39 -3.40 -13.36
C ARG A 77 0.00 -3.54 -12.74
N THR A 78 -0.26 -4.64 -12.06
CA THR A 78 -1.55 -4.88 -11.42
C THR A 78 -1.80 -3.88 -10.29
N ILE A 79 -0.78 -3.57 -9.49
CA ILE A 79 -0.90 -2.55 -8.45
C ILE A 79 -1.25 -1.19 -9.07
N MET A 80 -0.58 -0.83 -10.16
CA MET A 80 -0.85 0.44 -10.84
C MET A 80 -2.28 0.50 -11.37
N LYS A 81 -2.79 -0.61 -11.92
CA LYS A 81 -4.19 -0.69 -12.35
C LYS A 81 -5.15 -0.48 -11.18
N THR A 82 -4.83 -1.06 -10.04
CA THR A 82 -5.62 -0.89 -8.81
C THR A 82 -5.64 0.55 -8.38
N CYS A 83 -4.50 1.24 -8.44
CA CYS A 83 -4.42 2.67 -8.11
C CYS A 83 -5.31 3.50 -9.02
N VAL A 84 -5.30 3.20 -10.31
CA VAL A 84 -6.14 3.93 -11.27
C VAL A 84 -7.62 3.68 -10.99
N SER A 85 -8.01 2.43 -10.72
CA SER A 85 -9.41 2.10 -10.50
C SER A 85 -9.98 2.71 -9.22
N GLN A 86 -9.13 3.08 -8.24
CA GLN A 86 -9.61 3.78 -7.05
C GLN A 86 -10.23 5.13 -7.37
N LEU A 87 -9.87 5.74 -8.49
CA LEU A 87 -10.46 7.01 -8.90
C LEU A 87 -11.96 6.88 -9.15
N ASP A 88 -12.44 5.67 -9.45
CA ASP A 88 -13.86 5.42 -9.67
C ASP A 88 -14.70 5.61 -8.40
N ILE A 89 -14.07 5.59 -7.23
CA ILE A 89 -14.77 5.81 -5.96
C ILE A 89 -15.19 7.29 -5.83
N LEU A 90 -14.43 8.16 -6.45
CA LEU A 90 -14.73 9.60 -6.40
C LEU A 90 -15.89 9.94 -7.30
#